data_1b5d867a6fd134a16e3641570fd7cd01
#
_entry.id   1b5d867a6fd134a16e3641570fd7cd01
#
_cell.length_a   1.000
_cell.length_b   1.000
_cell.length_c   1.000
_cell.angle_alpha   90.00
_cell.angle_beta   90.00
_cell.angle_gamma   90.00
#
_symmetry.space_group_name_H-M   'P 1'
#
loop_
_entity.id
_entity.type
_entity.pdbx_description
1 polymer ?
#
loop_
_entity_poly.entity_id
_entity_poly.type
_entity_poly.pdbx_seq_one_letter_code
_entity_poly.pdbx_strand_id
1 'polypeptide(L)'
;MASGSALWFIRESRFLSNSRMILGSSCHVGGTGFMFSREVMKRNKGWKFHLLTEDLEFTMDSILHGDRIGYCGTAILYDEQPVTFSQSWRQRLRWSKGFLQVFRYY
;
A
#
# COMPACT_ATOMS: atom_id res chain seq x y z
N MET A 1 16.54 -10.24 9.05
CA MET A 1 15.10 -9.82 8.93
C MET A 1 14.94 -8.58 8.04
N ALA A 2 15.71 -7.53 8.26
CA ALA A 2 15.64 -6.31 7.46
C ALA A 2 15.93 -6.55 5.98
N SER A 3 16.92 -7.38 5.65
CA SER A 3 17.26 -7.73 4.26
C SER A 3 16.11 -8.44 3.54
N GLY A 4 15.41 -9.34 4.22
CA GLY A 4 14.24 -10.02 3.65
C GLY A 4 13.09 -9.06 3.37
N SER A 5 12.83 -8.11 4.27
CA SER A 5 11.83 -7.07 4.07
C SER A 5 12.22 -6.13 2.92
N ALA A 6 13.51 -5.77 2.81
CA ALA A 6 14.00 -4.93 1.72
C ALA A 6 13.80 -5.62 0.36
N LEU A 7 14.10 -6.91 0.26
CA LEU A 7 13.86 -7.68 -0.97
C LEU A 7 12.38 -7.73 -1.33
N TRP A 8 11.50 -7.90 -0.34
CA TRP A 8 10.05 -7.86 -0.55
C TRP A 8 9.61 -6.53 -1.15
N PHE A 9 10.02 -5.41 -0.55
CA PHE A 9 9.62 -4.08 -1.03
C PHE A 9 10.19 -3.74 -2.38
N ILE A 10 11.43 -4.16 -2.69
CA ILE A 10 12.02 -3.98 -4.01
C ILE A 10 11.22 -4.77 -5.06
N ARG A 11 10.86 -6.00 -4.76
CA ARG A 11 10.01 -6.80 -5.64
C ARG A 11 8.67 -6.12 -5.89
N GLU A 12 7.99 -5.66 -4.84
CA GLU A 12 6.71 -4.98 -4.95
C GLU A 12 6.81 -3.72 -5.80
N SER A 13 7.80 -2.88 -5.56
CA SER A 13 7.91 -1.60 -6.26
C SER A 13 8.45 -1.76 -7.68
N ARG A 14 9.58 -2.42 -7.86
CA ARG A 14 10.24 -2.51 -9.17
C ARG A 14 9.56 -3.45 -10.14
N PHE A 15 9.15 -4.61 -9.67
CA PHE A 15 8.66 -5.66 -10.56
C PHE A 15 7.15 -5.70 -10.64
N LEU A 16 6.43 -5.53 -9.54
CA LEU A 16 4.97 -5.58 -9.55
C LEU A 16 4.34 -4.24 -9.88
N SER A 17 4.62 -3.21 -9.08
CA SER A 17 3.98 -1.90 -9.28
C SER A 17 4.43 -1.22 -10.57
N ASN A 18 5.72 -1.26 -10.88
CA ASN A 18 6.24 -0.68 -12.11
C ASN A 18 5.69 -1.39 -13.35
N SER A 19 5.62 -2.73 -13.32
CA SER A 19 5.03 -3.51 -14.42
C SER A 19 3.56 -3.18 -14.62
N ARG A 20 2.79 -3.07 -13.56
CA ARG A 20 1.38 -2.68 -13.61
C ARG A 20 1.22 -1.29 -14.20
N MET A 21 2.07 -0.35 -13.83
CA MET A 21 2.07 1.02 -14.38
C MET A 21 2.32 1.00 -15.90
N ILE A 22 3.32 0.27 -16.35
CA ILE A 22 3.67 0.16 -17.78
C ILE A 22 2.54 -0.47 -18.56
N LEU A 23 1.89 -1.51 -18.03
CA LEU A 23 0.77 -2.19 -18.66
C LEU A 23 -0.55 -1.42 -18.58
N GLY A 24 -0.58 -0.28 -17.92
CA GLY A 24 -1.78 0.52 -17.77
C GLY A 24 -2.75 0.03 -16.70
N SER A 25 -2.35 -0.92 -15.88
CA SER A 25 -3.15 -1.39 -14.74
C SER A 25 -2.90 -0.55 -13.50
N SER A 26 -3.83 -0.58 -12.55
CA SER A 26 -3.64 0.09 -11.26
C SER A 26 -2.68 -0.66 -10.36
N CYS A 27 -1.83 0.10 -9.64
CA CYS A 27 -0.98 -0.43 -8.60
C CYS A 27 -1.73 -0.42 -7.26
N HIS A 28 -1.19 -1.08 -6.25
CA HIS A 28 -1.67 -0.89 -4.88
C HIS A 28 -0.87 0.23 -4.20
N VAL A 29 -1.49 0.88 -3.22
CA VAL A 29 -0.83 1.90 -2.41
C VAL A 29 -0.10 1.24 -1.26
N GLY A 30 1.19 1.54 -1.09
CA GLY A 30 1.95 1.15 0.08
C GLY A 30 1.78 2.17 1.21
N GLY A 31 1.89 1.74 2.45
CA GLY A 31 1.70 2.59 3.63
C GLY A 31 2.74 3.70 3.80
N THR A 32 3.83 3.64 3.04
CA THR A 32 4.94 4.59 3.11
C THR A 32 5.07 5.32 1.78
N GLY A 33 4.82 6.63 1.79
CA GLY A 33 5.07 7.49 0.63
C GLY A 33 4.10 7.32 -0.53
N PHE A 34 2.90 7.85 -0.40
CA PHE A 34 1.96 7.94 -1.51
C PHE A 34 1.32 9.33 -1.58
N MET A 35 0.80 9.67 -2.74
CA MET A 35 0.11 10.93 -2.99
C MET A 35 -1.26 10.69 -3.57
N PHE A 36 -2.20 11.57 -3.27
CA PHE A 36 -3.53 11.55 -3.86
C PHE A 36 -4.01 12.98 -4.09
N SER A 37 -4.97 13.13 -5.01
CA SER A 37 -5.47 14.43 -5.40
C SER A 37 -6.45 15.01 -4.38
N ARG A 38 -6.64 16.32 -4.46
CA ARG A 38 -7.62 17.04 -3.64
C ARG A 38 -9.05 16.53 -3.89
N GLU A 39 -9.34 16.14 -5.12
CA GLU A 39 -10.64 15.60 -5.51
C GLU A 39 -10.97 14.30 -4.79
N VAL A 40 -9.97 13.42 -4.62
CA VAL A 40 -10.13 12.18 -3.86
C VAL A 40 -10.46 12.49 -2.40
N MET A 41 -9.76 13.45 -1.80
CA MET A 41 -10.02 13.88 -0.43
C MET A 41 -11.44 14.46 -0.28
N LYS A 42 -11.87 15.29 -1.22
CA LYS A 42 -13.21 15.88 -1.21
C LYS A 42 -14.30 14.82 -1.36
N ARG A 43 -14.10 13.87 -2.27
CA ARG A 43 -15.04 12.76 -2.48
C ARG A 43 -15.24 11.95 -1.21
N ASN A 44 -14.16 11.71 -0.48
CA ASN A 44 -14.19 10.93 0.76
C ASN A 44 -14.54 11.76 1.99
N LYS A 45 -14.77 13.07 1.85
CA LYS A 45 -15.05 14.00 2.96
C LYS A 45 -13.97 13.97 4.04
N GLY A 46 -12.70 13.91 3.63
CA GLY A 46 -11.54 13.75 4.48
C GLY A 46 -11.03 12.31 4.50
N TRP A 47 -10.16 12.00 5.46
CA TRP A 47 -9.59 10.66 5.58
C TRP A 47 -10.53 9.77 6.41
N LYS A 48 -11.11 8.77 5.75
CA LYS A 48 -12.10 7.85 6.35
C LYS A 48 -11.56 6.43 6.57
N PHE A 49 -10.28 6.20 6.30
CA PHE A 49 -9.69 4.86 6.29
C PHE A 49 -9.04 4.58 7.64
N HIS A 50 -9.69 3.76 8.46
CA HIS A 50 -9.29 3.51 9.85
C HIS A 50 -9.04 2.03 10.17
N LEU A 51 -9.09 1.15 9.18
CA LEU A 51 -8.77 -0.25 9.38
C LEU A 51 -7.27 -0.44 9.66
N LEU A 52 -6.88 -1.62 10.13
CA LEU A 52 -5.47 -1.90 10.45
C LEU A 52 -4.52 -1.71 9.27
N THR A 53 -5.01 -1.92 8.05
CA THR A 53 -4.27 -1.67 6.81
C THR A 53 -4.99 -0.59 6.00
N GLU A 54 -4.87 0.65 6.42
CA GLU A 54 -5.52 1.80 5.80
C GLU A 54 -5.10 2.01 4.35
N ASP A 55 -3.86 1.66 4.02
CA ASP A 55 -3.32 1.74 2.67
C ASP A 55 -4.05 0.78 1.71
N LEU A 56 -4.28 -0.44 2.15
CA LEU A 56 -5.02 -1.43 1.37
C LEU A 56 -6.49 -1.03 1.25
N GLU A 57 -7.10 -0.53 2.32
CA GLU A 57 -8.47 -0.02 2.31
C GLU A 57 -8.61 1.13 1.31
N PHE A 58 -7.69 2.09 1.34
CA PHE A 58 -7.64 3.20 0.39
C PHE A 58 -7.50 2.69 -1.05
N THR A 59 -6.65 1.71 -1.29
CA THR A 59 -6.45 1.10 -2.60
C THR A 59 -7.75 0.50 -3.14
N MET A 60 -8.43 -0.30 -2.33
CA MET A 60 -9.67 -0.97 -2.72
C MET A 60 -10.78 0.04 -2.99
N ASP A 61 -10.93 1.03 -2.12
CA ASP A 61 -11.93 2.08 -2.29
C ASP A 61 -11.70 2.87 -3.59
N SER A 62 -10.45 3.24 -3.86
CA SER A 62 -10.10 3.99 -5.07
C SER A 62 -10.38 3.20 -6.34
N ILE A 63 -10.03 1.93 -6.36
CA ILE A 63 -10.29 1.05 -7.52
C ILE A 63 -11.79 0.88 -7.75
N LEU A 64 -12.57 0.71 -6.70
CA LEU A 64 -14.03 0.58 -6.79
C LEU A 64 -14.70 1.85 -7.29
N HIS A 65 -14.10 3.02 -7.07
CA HIS A 65 -14.57 4.29 -7.63
C HIS A 65 -14.09 4.56 -9.06
N GLY A 66 -13.31 3.65 -9.65
CA GLY A 66 -12.78 3.79 -10.99
C GLY A 66 -11.50 4.61 -11.10
N ASP A 67 -10.87 4.93 -9.99
CA ASP A 67 -9.59 5.63 -9.99
C ASP A 67 -8.46 4.72 -10.45
N ARG A 68 -7.44 5.32 -11.04
CA ARG A 68 -6.23 4.62 -11.44
C ARG A 68 -5.08 5.01 -10.51
N ILE A 69 -4.39 4.00 -9.99
CA ILE A 69 -3.23 4.19 -9.12
C ILE A 69 -1.96 3.95 -9.90
N GLY A 70 -1.13 4.98 -10.01
CA GLY A 70 0.15 4.91 -10.71
C GLY A 70 1.32 4.70 -9.76
N TYR A 71 2.46 4.34 -10.33
CA TYR A 71 3.71 4.15 -9.61
C TYR A 71 4.76 5.13 -10.14
N CYS A 72 5.47 5.82 -9.25
CA CYS A 72 6.55 6.73 -9.62
C CYS A 72 7.90 6.14 -9.18
N GLY A 73 8.67 5.61 -10.12
CA GLY A 73 9.95 4.95 -9.86
C GLY A 73 11.08 5.91 -9.44
N THR A 74 10.91 7.21 -9.68
CA THR A 74 11.91 8.23 -9.32
C THR A 74 11.67 8.85 -7.95
N ALA A 75 10.50 8.63 -7.35
CA ALA A 75 10.20 9.08 -6.00
C ALA A 75 10.68 8.03 -5.00
N ILE A 76 11.78 8.32 -4.33
CA ILE A 76 12.46 7.37 -3.44
C ILE A 76 12.27 7.81 -1.99
N LEU A 77 11.88 6.86 -1.14
CA LEU A 77 11.72 7.04 0.29
C LEU A 77 12.56 6.00 1.03
N TYR A 78 13.25 6.43 2.07
CA TYR A 78 14.05 5.53 2.91
C TYR A 78 13.31 5.27 4.22
N ASP A 79 13.19 4.01 4.60
CA ASP A 79 12.43 3.60 5.75
C ASP A 79 13.14 2.47 6.50
N GLU A 80 13.00 2.46 7.81
CA GLU A 80 13.55 1.40 8.65
C GLU A 80 12.61 0.21 8.70
N GLN A 81 13.19 -0.98 8.57
CA GLN A 81 12.44 -2.23 8.62
C GLN A 81 12.72 -3.00 9.91
N PRO A 82 11.82 -3.90 10.33
CA PRO A 82 12.04 -4.70 11.52
C PRO A 82 13.35 -5.49 11.44
N VAL A 83 14.17 -5.40 12.49
CA VAL A 83 15.44 -6.09 12.56
C VAL A 83 15.37 -7.36 13.41
N THR A 84 14.31 -7.55 14.19
CA THR A 84 14.11 -8.74 15.01
C THR A 84 12.94 -9.57 14.47
N PHE A 85 12.98 -10.88 14.70
CA PHE A 85 11.90 -11.79 14.31
C PHE A 85 10.59 -11.41 14.98
N SER A 86 10.61 -11.02 16.25
CA SER A 86 9.42 -10.63 17.00
C SER A 86 8.72 -9.42 16.37
N GLN A 87 9.47 -8.39 15.99
CA GLN A 87 8.94 -7.20 15.33
C GLN A 87 8.32 -7.56 13.98
N SER A 88 9.03 -8.36 13.19
CA SER A 88 8.56 -8.80 11.88
C SER A 88 7.29 -9.65 11.99
N TRP A 89 7.23 -10.55 12.98
CA TRP A 89 6.06 -11.38 13.23
C TRP A 89 4.82 -10.54 13.56
N ARG A 90 4.97 -9.57 14.46
CA ARG A 90 3.88 -8.67 14.85
C ARG A 90 3.38 -7.86 13.65
N GLN A 91 4.29 -7.33 12.85
CA GLN A 91 3.96 -6.55 11.67
C GLN A 91 3.17 -7.39 10.66
N ARG A 92 3.65 -8.60 10.34
CA ARG A 92 3.00 -9.50 9.40
C ARG A 92 1.64 -9.98 9.89
N LEU A 93 1.51 -10.22 11.19
CA LEU A 93 0.24 -10.59 11.80
C LEU A 93 -0.77 -9.45 11.68
N ARG A 94 -0.35 -8.22 11.92
CA ARG A 94 -1.18 -7.03 11.74
C ARG A 94 -1.63 -6.89 10.28
N TRP A 95 -0.73 -7.09 9.34
CA TRP A 95 -1.05 -7.02 7.92
C TRP A 95 -2.09 -8.08 7.53
N SER A 96 -1.92 -9.30 8.00
CA SER A 96 -2.86 -10.38 7.73
C SER A 96 -4.25 -10.09 8.30
N LYS A 97 -4.33 -9.60 9.52
CA LYS A 97 -5.60 -9.18 10.12
C LYS A 97 -6.24 -8.03 9.34
N GLY A 98 -5.45 -7.05 8.96
CA GLY A 98 -5.93 -5.92 8.17
C GLY A 98 -6.46 -6.34 6.81
N PHE A 99 -5.77 -7.25 6.14
CA PHE A 99 -6.22 -7.80 4.87
C PHE A 99 -7.60 -8.48 5.00
N LEU A 100 -7.78 -9.29 6.03
CA LEU A 100 -9.07 -9.94 6.28
C LEU A 100 -10.18 -8.93 6.59
N GLN A 101 -9.86 -7.86 7.33
CA GLN A 101 -10.82 -6.79 7.59
C GLN A 101 -11.27 -6.12 6.29
N VAL A 102 -10.31 -5.74 5.44
CA VAL A 102 -10.62 -5.09 4.15
C VAL A 102 -11.48 -6.02 3.30
N PHE A 103 -11.14 -7.29 3.22
CA PHE A 103 -11.90 -8.27 2.46
C PHE A 103 -13.34 -8.39 2.93
N ARG A 104 -13.56 -8.26 4.24
CA ARG A 104 -14.91 -8.32 4.81
C ARG A 104 -15.77 -7.09 4.46
N TYR A 105 -15.15 -5.91 4.38
CA TYR A 105 -15.87 -4.65 4.16
C TYR A 105 -15.98 -4.24 2.69
N TYR A 106 -15.14 -4.81 1.85
CA TYR A 106 -15.09 -4.53 0.42
C TYR A 106 -15.15 -5.84 -0.39
#